data_e02920f2783d4603bfdac5bc5b68aef5
#
_entry.id   e02920f2783d4603bfdac5bc5b68aef5
#
_cell.length_a   1.000
_cell.length_b   1.000
_cell.length_c   1.000
_cell.angle_alpha   90.00
_cell.angle_beta   90.00
_cell.angle_gamma   90.00
#
_symmetry.space_group_name_H-M   'P 1'
#
loop_
_entity.id
_entity.type
_entity.pdbx_description
1 polymer ?
#
loop_
_entity_poly.entity_id
_entity_poly.type
_entity_poly.pdbx_seq_one_letter_code
_entity_poly.pdbx_strand_id
1 'polypeptide(L)'
;MSDLIIKPSGTSANFKVQNPSGTDKIVMNSSGTITTGTLGSGVTFPTGHVLRVLGDNYTGNLELTTTYQDVPNLSVDITLSSQSNKIAVMANLATYHSASATSCAGILIKTIGGTASLNYEVADYYNPSGSGIGGNITIMYFDTPDTTSEINYKIQAKEELGQGLLNEDYNGTVNGVCSLMIYEIQG
;
A
#
# COMPACT_ATOMS: atom_id res chain seq x y z
N MET A 1 34.60 22.27 21.66
CA MET A 1 33.43 22.06 22.54
C MET A 1 33.60 20.71 23.22
N SER A 2 33.47 20.64 24.54
CA SER A 2 33.49 19.36 25.25
C SER A 2 32.10 18.76 25.27
N ASP A 3 31.97 17.47 24.95
CA ASP A 3 30.71 16.76 24.94
C ASP A 3 30.15 16.58 26.37
N LEU A 4 28.87 16.69 26.56
CA LEU A 4 28.18 16.29 27.77
C LEU A 4 28.02 14.76 27.75
N ILE A 5 28.78 14.06 28.59
CA ILE A 5 28.70 12.61 28.73
C ILE A 5 27.86 12.29 29.97
N ILE A 6 26.68 11.71 29.79
CA ILE A 6 25.84 11.20 30.88
C ILE A 6 26.05 9.67 30.94
N LYS A 7 26.58 9.18 32.06
CA LYS A 7 26.76 7.74 32.28
C LYS A 7 25.84 7.26 33.39
N PRO A 8 25.07 6.18 33.17
CA PRO A 8 24.33 5.53 34.25
C PRO A 8 25.28 4.98 35.32
N SER A 9 24.87 5.00 36.57
CA SER A 9 25.67 4.61 37.71
C SER A 9 25.64 3.09 38.04
N GLY A 10 25.39 2.23 37.07
CA GLY A 10 25.34 0.78 37.29
C GLY A 10 25.27 -0.02 36.00
N THR A 11 25.61 -1.29 36.03
CA THR A 11 25.68 -2.20 34.88
C THR A 11 24.33 -2.50 34.24
N SER A 12 23.20 -2.19 34.89
CA SER A 12 21.83 -2.41 34.40
C SER A 12 20.99 -1.12 34.44
N ALA A 13 21.62 0.06 34.59
CA ALA A 13 20.92 1.31 34.72
C ALA A 13 20.50 1.83 33.34
N ASN A 14 19.25 2.25 33.22
CA ASN A 14 18.72 2.91 32.05
C ASN A 14 18.93 4.42 32.12
N PHE A 15 19.20 5.06 30.98
CA PHE A 15 19.04 6.51 30.88
C PHE A 15 17.56 6.82 30.75
N LYS A 16 17.04 7.74 31.60
CA LYS A 16 15.63 8.09 31.63
C LYS A 16 15.44 9.59 31.55
N VAL A 17 14.51 10.03 30.72
CA VAL A 17 13.94 11.37 30.73
C VAL A 17 12.51 11.26 31.30
N GLN A 18 12.24 11.98 32.39
CA GLN A 18 10.96 11.92 33.08
C GLN A 18 10.26 13.29 33.04
N ASN A 19 8.94 13.30 33.09
CA ASN A 19 8.19 14.53 33.36
C ASN A 19 8.27 14.90 34.86
N PRO A 20 7.78 16.08 35.26
CA PRO A 20 7.78 16.50 36.65
C PRO A 20 7.04 15.58 37.64
N SER A 21 6.12 14.75 37.13
CA SER A 21 5.40 13.74 37.94
C SER A 21 6.15 12.40 38.05
N GLY A 22 7.37 12.29 37.54
CA GLY A 22 8.21 11.09 37.63
C GLY A 22 7.88 9.99 36.58
N THR A 23 7.00 10.28 35.62
CA THR A 23 6.67 9.32 34.57
C THR A 23 7.78 9.30 33.50
N ASP A 24 8.27 8.12 33.14
CA ASP A 24 9.26 7.94 32.10
C ASP A 24 8.71 8.39 30.75
N LYS A 25 9.40 9.28 30.08
CA LYS A 25 9.09 9.78 28.71
C LYS A 25 10.00 9.21 27.65
N ILE A 26 11.27 9.04 27.98
CA ILE A 26 12.26 8.32 27.16
C ILE A 26 13.03 7.41 28.08
N VAL A 27 13.19 6.16 27.71
CA VAL A 27 14.06 5.20 28.39
C VAL A 27 14.99 4.58 27.38
N MET A 28 16.27 4.71 27.58
CA MET A 28 17.31 4.01 26.82
C MET A 28 17.99 2.98 27.74
N ASN A 29 18.02 1.74 27.33
CA ASN A 29 18.67 0.66 28.10
C ASN A 29 20.21 0.70 27.98
N SER A 30 20.88 -0.17 28.72
CA SER A 30 22.34 -0.27 28.72
C SER A 30 22.95 -0.67 27.36
N SER A 31 22.17 -1.23 26.45
CA SER A 31 22.54 -1.58 25.07
C SER A 31 22.34 -0.43 24.10
N GLY A 32 21.88 0.75 24.55
CA GLY A 32 21.62 1.90 23.69
C GLY A 32 20.26 1.86 22.97
N THR A 33 19.41 0.89 23.31
CA THR A 33 18.07 0.77 22.70
C THR A 33 17.05 1.65 23.44
N ILE A 34 16.26 2.43 22.70
CA ILE A 34 15.11 3.15 23.27
C ILE A 34 13.98 2.14 23.47
N THR A 35 13.64 1.86 24.74
CA THR A 35 12.61 0.89 25.12
C THR A 35 11.27 1.54 25.44
N THR A 36 11.27 2.83 25.71
CA THR A 36 10.06 3.61 25.96
C THR A 36 10.26 5.02 25.41
N GLY A 37 9.29 5.49 24.68
CA GLY A 37 9.27 6.85 24.13
C GLY A 37 8.46 6.92 22.85
N THR A 38 7.87 8.07 22.60
CA THR A 38 7.24 8.41 21.32
C THR A 38 8.14 9.41 20.61
N LEU A 39 8.55 9.09 19.38
CA LEU A 39 9.25 10.04 18.55
C LEU A 39 8.26 11.13 18.12
N GLY A 40 8.60 12.38 18.37
CA GLY A 40 7.77 13.52 17.97
C GLY A 40 7.85 13.75 16.44
N SER A 41 6.95 14.60 15.94
CA SER A 41 6.89 14.96 14.51
C SER A 41 8.13 15.66 13.97
N GLY A 42 9.05 16.11 14.84
CA GLY A 42 10.34 16.71 14.45
C GLY A 42 11.46 15.69 14.16
N VAL A 43 11.19 14.39 14.31
CA VAL A 43 12.18 13.36 13.96
C VAL A 43 12.21 13.19 12.45
N THR A 44 13.36 13.43 11.83
CA THR A 44 13.57 13.20 10.41
C THR A 44 14.11 11.79 10.20
N PHE A 45 13.43 11.00 9.42
CA PHE A 45 13.91 9.70 8.99
C PHE A 45 14.82 9.84 7.76
N PRO A 46 15.75 8.91 7.54
CA PRO A 46 16.56 8.92 6.32
C PRO A 46 15.69 8.78 5.05
N THR A 47 16.15 9.36 3.93
CA THR A 47 15.56 9.15 2.61
C THR A 47 15.41 7.66 2.32
N GLY A 48 14.26 7.26 1.78
CA GLY A 48 13.92 5.86 1.52
C GLY A 48 13.25 5.14 2.68
N HIS A 49 13.13 5.76 3.86
CA HIS A 49 12.40 5.16 4.98
C HIS A 49 10.90 5.12 4.71
N VAL A 50 10.25 3.99 5.00
CA VAL A 50 8.79 3.88 4.91
C VAL A 50 8.17 4.56 6.12
N LEU A 51 7.41 5.61 5.87
CA LEU A 51 6.75 6.42 6.90
C LEU A 51 5.39 5.85 7.28
N ARG A 52 4.68 5.31 6.29
CA ARG A 52 3.30 4.85 6.46
C ARG A 52 2.95 3.80 5.40
N VAL A 53 2.13 2.84 5.79
CA VAL A 53 1.52 1.88 4.88
C VAL A 53 0.01 1.97 5.03
N LEU A 54 -0.69 2.11 3.92
CA LEU A 54 -2.15 2.09 3.83
C LEU A 54 -2.56 1.03 2.81
N GLY A 55 -3.75 0.47 2.97
CA GLY A 55 -4.25 -0.48 1.99
C GLY A 55 -5.55 -1.13 2.42
N ASP A 56 -6.14 -1.84 1.49
CA ASP A 56 -7.36 -2.61 1.72
C ASP A 56 -7.41 -3.83 0.78
N ASN A 57 -8.35 -4.72 1.08
CA ASN A 57 -8.56 -5.96 0.36
C ASN A 57 -10.02 -6.06 -0.11
N TYR A 58 -10.19 -6.69 -1.25
CA TYR A 58 -11.49 -7.14 -1.73
C TYR A 58 -11.53 -8.67 -1.77
N THR A 59 -12.48 -9.25 -1.06
CA THR A 59 -12.64 -10.72 -0.89
C THR A 59 -13.96 -11.23 -1.47
N GLY A 60 -14.76 -10.38 -2.13
CA GLY A 60 -15.98 -10.78 -2.82
C GLY A 60 -15.73 -11.22 -4.25
N ASN A 61 -16.75 -11.78 -4.90
CA ASN A 61 -16.74 -12.00 -6.36
C ASN A 61 -17.08 -10.73 -7.08
N LEU A 62 -16.42 -10.48 -8.22
CA LEU A 62 -16.76 -9.41 -9.11
C LEU A 62 -16.77 -9.93 -10.55
N GLU A 63 -17.95 -10.01 -11.17
CA GLU A 63 -18.06 -10.24 -12.60
C GLU A 63 -17.66 -8.96 -13.34
N LEU A 64 -16.70 -9.10 -14.25
CA LEU A 64 -16.18 -7.98 -15.01
C LEU A 64 -17.05 -7.72 -16.23
N THR A 65 -17.10 -6.45 -16.63
CA THR A 65 -17.75 -5.99 -17.85
C THR A 65 -16.71 -5.46 -18.83
N THR A 66 -17.10 -5.22 -20.08
CA THR A 66 -16.23 -4.65 -21.10
C THR A 66 -15.81 -3.20 -20.84
N THR A 67 -16.38 -2.56 -19.82
CA THR A 67 -16.00 -1.22 -19.36
C THR A 67 -15.33 -1.28 -17.99
N TYR A 68 -14.38 -0.39 -17.74
CA TYR A 68 -13.76 -0.30 -16.43
C TYR A 68 -14.78 -0.03 -15.35
N GLN A 69 -14.75 -0.84 -14.29
CA GLN A 69 -15.54 -0.69 -13.08
C GLN A 69 -14.66 -0.72 -11.85
N ASP A 70 -15.09 -0.04 -10.80
CA ASP A 70 -14.34 0.00 -9.55
C ASP A 70 -14.27 -1.39 -8.92
N VAL A 71 -13.07 -1.83 -8.53
CA VAL A 71 -12.94 -2.98 -7.65
C VAL A 71 -13.27 -2.53 -6.23
N PRO A 72 -14.32 -3.09 -5.60
CA PRO A 72 -14.78 -2.62 -4.30
C PRO A 72 -13.65 -2.62 -3.27
N ASN A 73 -13.61 -1.62 -2.40
CA ASN A 73 -12.62 -1.38 -1.35
C ASN A 73 -11.19 -1.08 -1.83
N LEU A 74 -10.88 -1.24 -3.12
CA LEU A 74 -9.53 -0.93 -3.62
C LEU A 74 -9.41 0.54 -4.02
N SER A 75 -9.66 1.42 -3.05
CA SER A 75 -9.50 2.87 -3.17
C SER A 75 -8.91 3.42 -1.88
N VAL A 76 -7.78 4.11 -1.96
CA VAL A 76 -7.04 4.62 -0.79
C VAL A 76 -6.75 6.09 -0.99
N ASP A 77 -7.14 6.89 0.01
CA ASP A 77 -6.80 8.31 0.09
C ASP A 77 -5.56 8.51 0.94
N ILE A 78 -4.65 9.36 0.47
CA ILE A 78 -3.43 9.70 1.17
C ILE A 78 -3.08 11.16 1.00
N THR A 79 -2.72 11.82 2.11
CA THR A 79 -2.09 13.14 2.11
C THR A 79 -0.66 12.98 2.59
N LEU A 80 0.31 13.34 1.77
CA LEU A 80 1.73 13.19 2.10
C LEU A 80 2.13 14.16 3.22
N SER A 81 3.02 13.71 4.10
CA SER A 81 3.59 14.55 5.15
C SER A 81 4.61 15.57 4.62
N SER A 82 5.13 15.36 3.43
CA SER A 82 5.99 16.30 2.68
C SER A 82 5.79 16.10 1.18
N GLN A 83 5.86 17.20 0.41
CA GLN A 83 5.80 17.12 -1.05
C GLN A 83 7.00 16.39 -1.68
N SER A 84 8.13 16.29 -0.97
CA SER A 84 9.29 15.53 -1.43
C SER A 84 9.10 14.01 -1.28
N ASN A 85 8.12 13.57 -0.48
CA ASN A 85 7.88 12.15 -0.27
C ASN A 85 7.38 11.46 -1.54
N LYS A 86 7.63 10.17 -1.59
CA LYS A 86 7.31 9.31 -2.73
C LYS A 86 6.28 8.28 -2.33
N ILE A 87 5.64 7.70 -3.33
CA ILE A 87 4.65 6.65 -3.15
C ILE A 87 5.08 5.40 -3.92
N ALA A 88 5.08 4.25 -3.26
CA ALA A 88 5.06 2.97 -3.95
C ALA A 88 3.65 2.37 -3.85
N VAL A 89 3.07 2.05 -5.00
CA VAL A 89 1.76 1.39 -5.12
C VAL A 89 2.00 -0.05 -5.52
N MET A 90 1.36 -0.98 -4.81
CA MET A 90 1.33 -2.39 -5.13
C MET A 90 -0.12 -2.86 -5.10
N ALA A 91 -0.59 -3.41 -6.21
CA ALA A 91 -1.90 -4.04 -6.27
C ALA A 91 -1.81 -5.41 -6.92
N ASN A 92 -2.63 -6.32 -6.45
CA ASN A 92 -2.80 -7.65 -7.02
C ASN A 92 -4.28 -7.92 -7.23
N LEU A 93 -4.65 -8.35 -8.44
CA LEU A 93 -6.00 -8.78 -8.77
C LEU A 93 -5.95 -10.27 -9.09
N ALA A 94 -6.63 -11.08 -8.30
CA ALA A 94 -6.83 -12.49 -8.59
C ALA A 94 -7.90 -12.62 -9.67
N THR A 95 -7.52 -13.01 -10.87
CA THR A 95 -8.40 -13.13 -12.02
C THR A 95 -8.82 -14.59 -12.23
N TYR A 96 -10.01 -14.80 -12.79
CA TYR A 96 -10.48 -16.08 -13.26
C TYR A 96 -11.11 -15.93 -14.65
N HIS A 97 -10.75 -16.82 -15.53
CA HIS A 97 -11.21 -16.87 -16.93
C HIS A 97 -12.10 -18.10 -17.12
N SER A 98 -13.40 -17.89 -17.23
CA SER A 98 -14.40 -18.97 -17.30
C SER A 98 -14.52 -19.60 -18.67
N ALA A 99 -14.01 -18.95 -19.72
CA ALA A 99 -14.09 -19.41 -21.11
C ALA A 99 -12.73 -19.37 -21.80
N SER A 100 -12.65 -19.95 -22.99
CA SER A 100 -11.48 -19.85 -23.86
C SER A 100 -11.36 -18.45 -24.46
N ALA A 101 -10.15 -18.00 -24.75
CA ALA A 101 -9.85 -16.69 -25.33
C ALA A 101 -10.41 -15.52 -24.49
N THR A 102 -10.05 -15.50 -23.19
CA THR A 102 -10.46 -14.45 -22.28
C THR A 102 -9.26 -13.60 -21.86
N SER A 103 -9.52 -12.36 -21.53
CA SER A 103 -8.51 -11.39 -21.08
C SER A 103 -9.14 -10.44 -20.10
N CYS A 104 -8.44 -10.17 -19.01
CA CYS A 104 -8.80 -9.17 -18.04
C CYS A 104 -7.77 -8.04 -18.03
N ALA A 105 -8.20 -6.83 -17.73
CA ALA A 105 -7.31 -5.70 -17.52
C ALA A 105 -7.60 -5.04 -16.17
N GLY A 106 -6.53 -4.69 -15.47
CA GLY A 106 -6.56 -3.84 -14.28
C GLY A 106 -5.94 -2.49 -14.59
N ILE A 107 -6.49 -1.42 -14.04
CA ILE A 107 -5.96 -0.07 -14.19
C ILE A 107 -5.81 0.60 -12.82
N LEU A 108 -4.64 1.18 -12.59
CA LEU A 108 -4.40 2.09 -11.48
C LEU A 108 -4.76 3.51 -11.92
N ILE A 109 -5.65 4.14 -11.18
CA ILE A 109 -6.04 5.54 -11.36
C ILE A 109 -5.51 6.35 -10.18
N LYS A 110 -4.83 7.45 -10.47
CA LYS A 110 -4.47 8.47 -9.49
C LYS A 110 -5.30 9.72 -9.75
N THR A 111 -5.91 10.26 -8.68
CA THR A 111 -6.70 11.48 -8.73
C THR A 111 -6.15 12.47 -7.70
N ILE A 112 -5.96 13.73 -8.09
CA ILE A 112 -5.59 14.84 -7.21
C ILE A 112 -6.62 15.94 -7.41
N GLY A 113 -7.25 16.41 -6.31
CA GLY A 113 -8.25 17.46 -6.39
C GLY A 113 -9.45 17.15 -7.31
N GLY A 114 -9.85 15.87 -7.39
CA GLY A 114 -10.95 15.41 -8.24
C GLY A 114 -10.59 15.21 -9.73
N THR A 115 -9.34 15.47 -10.13
CA THR A 115 -8.88 15.29 -11.51
C THR A 115 -7.98 14.07 -11.62
N ALA A 116 -8.32 13.13 -12.50
CA ALA A 116 -7.46 11.98 -12.79
C ALA A 116 -6.18 12.45 -13.47
N SER A 117 -5.03 12.06 -12.93
CA SER A 117 -3.70 12.47 -13.39
C SER A 117 -2.83 11.30 -13.85
N LEU A 118 -3.26 10.06 -13.59
CA LEU A 118 -2.59 8.84 -14.03
C LEU A 118 -3.63 7.79 -14.40
N ASN A 119 -3.38 7.08 -15.49
CA ASN A 119 -4.05 5.84 -15.86
C ASN A 119 -2.96 4.85 -16.26
N TYR A 120 -2.69 3.85 -15.41
CA TYR A 120 -1.68 2.83 -15.65
C TYR A 120 -2.35 1.45 -15.74
N GLU A 121 -2.44 0.92 -16.96
CA GLU A 121 -3.14 -0.32 -17.28
C GLU A 121 -2.16 -1.49 -17.37
N VAL A 122 -2.57 -2.63 -16.83
CA VAL A 122 -1.92 -3.94 -16.99
C VAL A 122 -3.00 -4.96 -17.33
N ALA A 123 -2.77 -5.75 -18.38
CA ALA A 123 -3.68 -6.82 -18.78
C ALA A 123 -3.01 -8.18 -18.66
N ASP A 124 -3.80 -9.20 -18.35
CA ASP A 124 -3.44 -10.59 -18.55
C ASP A 124 -4.10 -11.15 -19.81
N TYR A 125 -3.46 -12.10 -20.42
CA TYR A 125 -3.99 -12.80 -21.59
C TYR A 125 -4.01 -14.29 -21.34
N TYR A 126 -5.18 -14.87 -21.52
CA TYR A 126 -5.36 -16.29 -21.47
C TYR A 126 -5.98 -16.78 -22.77
N ASN A 127 -5.25 -17.60 -23.52
CA ASN A 127 -5.72 -18.13 -24.80
C ASN A 127 -5.47 -19.63 -24.95
N PRO A 128 -6.06 -20.51 -24.17
CA PRO A 128 -6.13 -21.91 -24.53
C PRO A 128 -7.55 -22.35 -24.88
N SER A 129 -7.55 -23.46 -25.58
CA SER A 129 -8.76 -24.20 -25.95
C SER A 129 -9.28 -25.03 -24.77
N GLY A 130 -9.85 -24.43 -23.73
CA GLY A 130 -10.36 -25.23 -22.62
C GLY A 130 -10.90 -24.43 -21.44
N SER A 131 -11.45 -25.15 -20.48
CA SER A 131 -12.11 -24.66 -19.27
C SER A 131 -11.22 -23.79 -18.37
N GLY A 132 -11.85 -22.94 -17.63
CA GLY A 132 -11.41 -21.85 -16.80
C GLY A 132 -10.09 -21.99 -16.08
N ILE A 133 -9.34 -20.90 -16.04
CA ILE A 133 -8.04 -20.83 -15.36
C ILE A 133 -7.99 -19.57 -14.49
N GLY A 134 -7.34 -19.70 -13.34
CA GLY A 134 -6.98 -18.58 -12.50
C GLY A 134 -5.69 -17.91 -12.95
N GLY A 135 -5.64 -16.58 -12.81
CA GLY A 135 -4.48 -15.75 -13.09
C GLY A 135 -4.31 -14.67 -12.03
N ASN A 136 -3.33 -13.82 -12.24
CA ASN A 136 -3.11 -12.64 -11.42
C ASN A 136 -2.64 -11.48 -12.29
N ILE A 137 -3.22 -10.31 -12.06
CA ILE A 137 -2.70 -9.04 -12.56
C ILE A 137 -1.98 -8.36 -11.39
N THR A 138 -0.69 -8.09 -11.55
CA THR A 138 0.08 -7.34 -10.56
C THR A 138 0.42 -5.97 -11.12
N ILE A 139 0.03 -4.93 -10.38
CA ILE A 139 0.34 -3.54 -10.68
C ILE A 139 1.37 -3.08 -9.66
N MET A 140 2.53 -2.63 -10.13
CA MET A 140 3.56 -1.99 -9.33
C MET A 140 3.89 -0.63 -9.94
N TYR A 141 3.73 0.41 -9.16
CA TYR A 141 3.95 1.77 -9.64
C TYR A 141 4.68 2.59 -8.58
N PHE A 142 5.69 3.35 -9.00
CA PHE A 142 6.43 4.27 -8.15
C PHE A 142 6.11 5.69 -8.58
N ASP A 143 5.55 6.48 -7.67
CA ASP A 143 5.06 7.82 -7.92
C ASP A 143 5.86 8.88 -7.14
N THR A 144 6.00 10.04 -7.76
CA THR A 144 6.52 11.27 -7.15
C THR A 144 5.47 12.35 -7.31
N PRO A 145 4.47 12.40 -6.41
CA PRO A 145 3.30 13.26 -6.62
C PRO A 145 3.61 14.76 -6.54
N ASP A 146 4.69 15.14 -5.86
CA ASP A 146 5.15 16.51 -5.65
C ASP A 146 4.05 17.45 -5.10
N THR A 147 3.24 16.93 -4.19
CA THR A 147 2.13 17.65 -3.57
C THR A 147 1.83 17.13 -2.17
N THR A 148 1.27 18.00 -1.34
CA THR A 148 0.65 17.67 -0.05
C THR A 148 -0.88 17.77 -0.09
N SER A 149 -1.47 17.93 -1.28
CA SER A 149 -2.92 17.76 -1.45
C SER A 149 -3.29 16.29 -1.30
N GLU A 150 -4.55 16.02 -0.96
CA GLU A 150 -5.07 14.67 -0.92
C GLU A 150 -4.99 14.00 -2.30
N ILE A 151 -4.51 12.79 -2.33
CA ILE A 151 -4.36 11.94 -3.51
C ILE A 151 -5.21 10.69 -3.26
N ASN A 152 -6.04 10.35 -4.23
CA ASN A 152 -6.74 9.07 -4.27
C ASN A 152 -6.04 8.14 -5.26
N TYR A 153 -5.73 6.92 -4.81
CA TYR A 153 -5.29 5.81 -5.66
C TYR A 153 -6.38 4.76 -5.67
N LYS A 154 -6.85 4.39 -6.86
CA LYS A 154 -7.96 3.47 -7.05
C LYS A 154 -7.65 2.44 -8.11
N ILE A 155 -8.13 1.21 -7.91
CA ILE A 155 -8.09 0.15 -8.90
C ILE A 155 -9.45 -0.03 -9.54
N GLN A 156 -9.45 -0.06 -10.86
CA GLN A 156 -10.58 -0.52 -11.67
C GLN A 156 -10.15 -1.75 -12.48
N ALA A 157 -11.11 -2.56 -12.87
CA ALA A 157 -10.90 -3.70 -13.74
C ALA A 157 -11.99 -3.81 -14.80
N LYS A 158 -11.67 -4.47 -15.91
CA LYS A 158 -12.61 -4.83 -16.97
C LYS A 158 -12.27 -6.20 -17.55
N GLU A 159 -13.21 -6.82 -18.21
CA GLU A 159 -12.88 -7.84 -19.22
C GLU A 159 -12.56 -7.15 -20.54
N GLU A 160 -11.58 -7.67 -21.25
CA GLU A 160 -11.28 -7.22 -22.62
C GLU A 160 -11.84 -8.17 -23.67
N LEU A 161 -11.87 -9.44 -23.31
CA LEU A 161 -12.37 -10.49 -24.17
C LEU A 161 -12.94 -11.65 -23.34
N GLY A 162 -14.11 -12.14 -23.70
CA GLY A 162 -14.75 -13.28 -23.06
C GLY A 162 -15.46 -12.93 -21.75
N GLN A 163 -15.36 -13.79 -20.76
CA GLN A 163 -15.93 -13.58 -19.42
C GLN A 163 -14.83 -13.65 -18.38
N GLY A 164 -14.55 -12.53 -17.77
CA GLY A 164 -13.57 -12.36 -16.69
C GLY A 164 -14.24 -12.15 -15.34
N LEU A 165 -13.65 -12.72 -14.31
CA LEU A 165 -14.10 -12.67 -12.93
C LEU A 165 -12.93 -12.32 -12.01
N LEU A 166 -13.18 -11.65 -10.91
CA LEU A 166 -12.21 -11.48 -9.83
C LEU A 166 -12.60 -12.33 -8.63
N ASN A 167 -11.57 -12.94 -8.01
CA ASN A 167 -11.65 -13.74 -6.76
C ASN A 167 -12.52 -14.99 -6.85
N GLU A 168 -12.86 -15.48 -8.02
CA GLU A 168 -13.66 -16.68 -8.19
C GLU A 168 -12.80 -17.89 -8.58
N ASP A 169 -13.29 -19.11 -8.32
CA ASP A 169 -12.71 -20.35 -8.82
C ASP A 169 -13.66 -21.05 -9.81
N TYR A 170 -13.22 -22.20 -10.32
CA TYR A 170 -13.99 -23.03 -11.25
C TYR A 170 -15.40 -23.42 -10.74
N ASN A 171 -15.59 -23.47 -9.42
CA ASN A 171 -16.85 -23.89 -8.80
C ASN A 171 -17.74 -22.69 -8.41
N GLY A 172 -17.38 -21.46 -8.76
CA GLY A 172 -18.06 -20.26 -8.33
C GLY A 172 -17.79 -19.89 -6.85
N THR A 173 -16.75 -20.46 -6.27
CA THR A 173 -16.36 -20.20 -4.87
C THR A 173 -15.35 -19.05 -4.84
N VAL A 174 -15.48 -18.18 -3.83
CA VAL A 174 -14.49 -17.13 -3.58
C VAL A 174 -13.22 -17.77 -3.03
N ASN A 175 -12.14 -17.76 -3.82
CA ASN A 175 -10.84 -18.32 -3.45
C ASN A 175 -9.68 -17.36 -3.64
N GLY A 176 -9.94 -16.14 -4.09
CA GLY A 176 -8.93 -15.12 -4.32
C GLY A 176 -9.07 -13.95 -3.35
N VAL A 177 -8.05 -13.11 -3.33
CA VAL A 177 -8.05 -11.80 -2.68
C VAL A 177 -7.42 -10.79 -3.63
N CYS A 178 -8.17 -9.76 -3.98
CA CYS A 178 -7.58 -8.57 -4.60
C CYS A 178 -7.11 -7.63 -3.49
N SER A 179 -5.98 -6.98 -3.68
CA SER A 179 -5.37 -6.10 -2.69
C SER A 179 -4.81 -4.83 -3.33
N LEU A 180 -4.83 -3.75 -2.56
CA LEU A 180 -4.13 -2.50 -2.87
C LEU A 180 -3.35 -2.08 -1.64
N MET A 181 -2.05 -1.85 -1.79
CA MET A 181 -1.17 -1.31 -0.75
C MET A 181 -0.42 -0.10 -1.27
N ILE A 182 -0.31 0.91 -0.41
CA ILE A 182 0.38 2.17 -0.68
C ILE A 182 1.38 2.42 0.43
N TYR A 183 2.61 2.71 0.06
CA TYR A 183 3.72 3.02 0.96
C TYR A 183 4.13 4.47 0.75
N GLU A 184 4.02 5.31 1.80
CA GLU A 184 4.65 6.63 1.81
C GLU A 184 6.13 6.46 2.20
N ILE A 185 7.01 6.96 1.38
CA ILE A 185 8.46 6.83 1.49
C ILE A 185 9.07 8.21 1.64
N GLN A 186 9.94 8.40 2.64
CA GLN A 186 10.68 9.64 2.85
C GLN A 186 11.51 9.99 1.62
N GLY A 187 11.28 11.17 1.08
CA GLY A 187 12.02 11.76 -0.03
C GLY A 187 13.20 12.63 0.40
#